data_2ab8be310e23cd02dbb474ed6a592f85
#
_entry.id   2ab8be310e23cd02dbb474ed6a592f85
#
_cell.length_a   1.000
_cell.length_b   1.000
_cell.length_c   1.000
_cell.angle_alpha   90.00
_cell.angle_beta   90.00
_cell.angle_gamma   90.00
#
_symmetry.space_group_name_H-M   'P 1'
#
loop_
_entity.id
_entity.type
_entity.pdbx_description
1 polymer ?
#
loop_
_entity_poly.entity_id
_entity_poly.type
_entity_poly.pdbx_seq_one_letter_code
_entity_poly.pdbx_strand_id
1 'polypeptide(L)'
;MKLEPRARFVSFGLAGVDPYRMLHGNPQACDRALDKAELTWNDIAVIEVNEAFASVVLQFARDAGLEERMEDVNPNGGGISLGHPLGATGARVTATLLNELERRGARYGIATMCIGQGQAIAGVLGRL
;
A
#
# COMPACT_ATOMS: atom_id res chain seq x y z
N MET A 1 -14.12 23.53 16.23
CA MET A 1 -12.72 23.07 16.21
C MET A 1 -12.24 23.14 14.77
N LYS A 2 -11.18 23.87 14.50
CA LYS A 2 -10.62 23.99 13.15
C LYS A 2 -9.62 22.81 12.97
N LEU A 3 -10.00 21.78 12.21
CA LEU A 3 -9.14 20.66 11.90
C LEU A 3 -8.39 20.97 10.61
N GLU A 4 -7.09 20.73 10.61
CA GLU A 4 -6.26 20.84 9.41
C GLU A 4 -6.08 19.42 8.83
N PRO A 5 -6.33 19.23 7.52
CA PRO A 5 -6.08 17.94 6.89
C PRO A 5 -4.58 17.66 6.81
N ARG A 6 -4.16 16.44 7.14
CA ARG A 6 -2.76 16.01 7.12
C ARG A 6 -2.33 15.45 5.76
N ALA A 7 -3.27 14.86 5.04
CA ALA A 7 -3.04 14.22 3.75
C ALA A 7 -4.31 14.21 2.90
N ARG A 8 -4.14 13.85 1.63
CA ARG A 8 -5.23 13.54 0.70
C ARG A 8 -5.00 12.19 0.03
N PHE A 9 -6.06 11.49 -0.32
CA PHE A 9 -5.99 10.42 -1.30
C PHE A 9 -5.85 11.04 -2.70
N VAL A 10 -4.74 10.71 -3.37
CA VAL A 10 -4.43 11.23 -4.71
C VAL A 10 -5.15 10.41 -5.78
N SER A 11 -5.11 9.09 -5.63
CA SER A 11 -5.72 8.16 -6.58
C SER A 11 -6.05 6.82 -5.93
N PHE A 12 -6.83 6.01 -6.63
CA PHE A 12 -7.09 4.60 -6.31
C PHE A 12 -6.97 3.72 -7.54
N GLY A 13 -6.42 2.52 -7.34
CA GLY A 13 -6.35 1.46 -8.33
C GLY A 13 -7.04 0.21 -7.83
N LEU A 14 -7.72 -0.48 -8.73
CA LEU A 14 -8.34 -1.80 -8.49
C LEU A 14 -7.77 -2.79 -9.49
N ALA A 15 -7.57 -4.03 -9.07
CA ALA A 15 -7.15 -5.12 -9.95
C ALA A 15 -7.99 -6.36 -9.74
N GLY A 16 -8.16 -7.12 -10.81
CA GLY A 16 -8.67 -8.49 -10.79
C GLY A 16 -7.64 -9.40 -11.45
N VAL A 17 -7.28 -10.48 -10.78
CA VAL A 17 -6.32 -11.49 -11.23
C VAL A 17 -6.91 -12.89 -11.07
N ASP A 18 -6.16 -13.93 -11.45
CA ASP A 18 -6.60 -15.31 -11.33
C ASP A 18 -7.08 -15.63 -9.89
N PRO A 19 -8.36 -16.00 -9.71
CA PRO A 19 -8.93 -16.28 -8.39
C PRO A 19 -8.34 -17.51 -7.69
N TYR A 20 -7.78 -18.48 -8.42
CA TYR A 20 -7.13 -19.65 -7.83
C TYR A 20 -5.79 -19.30 -7.18
N ARG A 21 -5.01 -18.45 -7.82
CA ARG A 21 -3.75 -17.96 -7.28
C ARG A 21 -3.95 -16.89 -6.24
N MET A 22 -5.00 -16.11 -6.35
CA MET A 22 -5.40 -14.92 -5.58
C MET A 22 -4.23 -14.24 -4.82
N LEU A 23 -4.45 -13.15 -4.12
CA LEU A 23 -3.49 -12.43 -3.29
C LEU A 23 -2.30 -11.78 -4.04
N HIS A 24 -2.15 -11.96 -5.36
CA HIS A 24 -1.06 -11.41 -6.19
C HIS A 24 -1.48 -10.20 -7.06
N GLY A 25 -2.67 -9.62 -6.81
CA GLY A 25 -3.16 -8.47 -7.56
C GLY A 25 -2.65 -7.11 -7.09
N ASN A 26 -1.95 -7.06 -5.95
CA ASN A 26 -1.49 -5.81 -5.33
C ASN A 26 -0.59 -4.98 -6.26
N PRO A 27 0.43 -5.52 -6.96
CA PRO A 27 1.25 -4.74 -7.87
C PRO A 27 0.42 -4.07 -8.97
N GLN A 28 -0.49 -4.81 -9.61
CA GLN A 28 -1.35 -4.29 -10.67
C GLN A 28 -2.31 -3.20 -10.17
N ALA A 29 -2.82 -3.33 -8.94
CA ALA A 29 -3.64 -2.30 -8.32
C ALA A 29 -2.81 -1.03 -8.06
N CYS A 30 -1.57 -1.20 -7.60
CA CYS A 30 -0.64 -0.09 -7.39
C CYS A 30 -0.29 0.62 -8.70
N ASP A 31 0.08 -0.12 -9.75
CA ASP A 31 0.40 0.47 -11.05
C ASP A 31 -0.75 1.32 -11.58
N ARG A 32 -1.99 0.82 -11.50
CA ARG A 32 -3.18 1.60 -11.89
C ARG A 32 -3.42 2.84 -11.03
N ALA A 33 -3.07 2.78 -9.75
CA ALA A 33 -3.16 3.95 -8.87
C ALA A 33 -2.07 4.97 -9.21
N LEU A 34 -0.84 4.52 -9.47
CA LEU A 34 0.29 5.36 -9.87
C LEU A 34 0.02 6.03 -11.21
N ASP A 35 -0.42 5.29 -12.22
CA ASP A 35 -0.78 5.83 -13.54
C ASP A 35 -1.81 6.96 -13.43
N LYS A 36 -2.87 6.77 -12.64
CA LYS A 36 -3.89 7.81 -12.42
C LYS A 36 -3.37 9.03 -11.67
N ALA A 37 -2.35 8.85 -10.86
CA ALA A 37 -1.69 9.92 -10.12
C ALA A 37 -0.61 10.63 -10.94
N GLU A 38 -0.27 10.11 -12.12
CA GLU A 38 0.88 10.52 -12.92
C GLU A 38 2.20 10.42 -12.14
N LEU A 39 2.33 9.36 -11.31
CA LEU A 39 3.48 9.05 -10.46
C LEU A 39 4.12 7.72 -10.88
N THR A 40 5.35 7.53 -10.43
CA THR A 40 6.13 6.30 -10.59
C THR A 40 6.52 5.72 -9.22
N TRP A 41 7.03 4.51 -9.18
CA TRP A 41 7.57 3.91 -7.94
C TRP A 41 8.69 4.75 -7.30
N ASN A 42 9.42 5.55 -8.10
CA ASN A 42 10.48 6.43 -7.58
C ASN A 42 9.92 7.62 -6.78
N ASP A 43 8.66 7.99 -6.98
CA ASP A 43 8.00 9.05 -6.24
C ASP A 43 7.46 8.57 -4.88
N ILE A 44 7.39 7.24 -4.68
CA ILE A 44 6.82 6.61 -3.50
C ILE A 44 7.90 6.31 -2.48
N ALA A 45 7.82 6.97 -1.32
CA ALA A 45 8.81 6.83 -0.25
C ALA A 45 8.43 5.76 0.79
N VAL A 46 7.16 5.40 0.91
CA VAL A 46 6.67 4.42 1.88
C VAL A 46 5.59 3.57 1.23
N ILE A 47 5.68 2.29 1.44
CA ILE A 47 4.79 1.28 0.85
C ILE A 47 4.20 0.43 1.97
N GLU A 48 2.90 0.45 2.13
CA GLU A 48 2.18 -0.41 3.07
C GLU A 48 1.44 -1.51 2.30
N VAL A 49 1.88 -2.74 2.45
CA VAL A 49 1.25 -3.92 1.86
C VAL A 49 0.62 -4.74 2.98
N ASN A 50 -0.67 -5.02 2.90
CA ASN A 50 -1.28 -5.91 3.89
C ASN A 50 -0.66 -7.31 3.84
N GLU A 51 -0.10 -7.73 4.97
CA GLU A 51 0.58 -9.01 5.16
C GLU A 51 -0.42 -10.14 5.42
N ALA A 52 -1.22 -10.49 4.41
CA ALA A 52 -2.10 -11.66 4.52
C ALA A 52 -1.29 -12.95 4.78
N PHE A 53 -0.13 -13.03 4.14
CA PHE A 53 0.94 -14.03 4.36
C PHE A 53 2.28 -13.37 4.02
N ALA A 54 3.39 -13.86 4.57
CA ALA A 54 4.73 -13.39 4.21
C ALA A 54 4.99 -13.51 2.69
N SER A 55 4.50 -14.58 2.07
CA SER A 55 4.61 -14.80 0.62
C SER A 55 3.96 -13.71 -0.22
N VAL A 56 2.91 -13.06 0.28
CA VAL A 56 2.23 -11.95 -0.42
C VAL A 56 3.16 -10.76 -0.55
N VAL A 57 3.87 -10.40 0.52
CA VAL A 57 4.81 -9.27 0.52
C VAL A 57 6.03 -9.57 -0.35
N LEU A 58 6.59 -10.79 -0.24
CA LEU A 58 7.72 -11.20 -1.07
C LEU A 58 7.38 -11.25 -2.55
N GLN A 59 6.19 -11.76 -2.89
CA GLN A 59 5.69 -11.77 -4.26
C GLN A 59 5.46 -10.34 -4.78
N PHE A 60 4.85 -9.49 -3.96
CA PHE A 60 4.64 -8.07 -4.27
C PHE A 60 5.96 -7.36 -4.59
N ALA A 61 6.97 -7.49 -3.72
CA ALA A 61 8.26 -6.86 -3.90
C ALA A 61 8.94 -7.29 -5.22
N ARG A 62 8.88 -8.59 -5.52
CA ARG A 62 9.41 -9.14 -6.77
C ARG A 62 8.68 -8.60 -7.99
N ASP A 63 7.36 -8.67 -8.01
CA ASP A 63 6.54 -8.29 -9.16
C ASP A 63 6.56 -6.77 -9.42
N ALA A 64 6.75 -5.97 -8.38
CA ALA A 64 6.87 -4.51 -8.47
C ALA A 64 8.32 -4.03 -8.66
N GLY A 65 9.32 -4.94 -8.68
CA GLY A 65 10.74 -4.58 -8.80
C GLY A 65 11.30 -3.82 -7.60
N LEU A 66 10.81 -4.14 -6.39
CA LEU A 66 11.14 -3.45 -5.14
C LEU A 66 12.02 -4.28 -4.20
N GLU A 67 12.65 -5.34 -4.69
CA GLU A 67 13.47 -6.26 -3.88
C GLU A 67 14.64 -5.55 -3.18
N GLU A 68 15.20 -4.51 -3.82
CA GLU A 68 16.28 -3.69 -3.26
C GLU A 68 15.78 -2.53 -2.39
N ARG A 69 14.45 -2.42 -2.19
CA ARG A 69 13.79 -1.36 -1.40
C ARG A 69 12.88 -1.92 -0.30
N MET A 70 13.23 -3.08 0.22
CA MET A 70 12.43 -3.74 1.28
C MET A 70 12.35 -2.90 2.57
N GLU A 71 13.28 -2.00 2.81
CA GLU A 71 13.24 -1.06 3.94
C GLU A 71 12.12 -0.01 3.84
N ASP A 72 11.57 0.20 2.62
CA ASP A 72 10.43 1.08 2.38
C ASP A 72 9.09 0.34 2.49
N VAL A 73 9.12 -1.00 2.49
CA VAL A 73 7.93 -1.85 2.56
C VAL A 73 7.64 -2.23 4.01
N ASN A 74 6.47 -1.82 4.52
CA ASN A 74 6.02 -2.07 5.89
C ASN A 74 7.08 -1.73 6.95
N PRO A 75 7.69 -0.53 6.94
CA PRO A 75 8.84 -0.22 7.78
C PRO A 75 8.54 -0.29 9.29
N ASN A 76 7.28 -0.24 9.67
CA ASN A 76 6.83 -0.31 11.06
C ASN A 76 6.15 -1.64 11.42
N GLY A 77 6.35 -2.67 10.62
CA GLY A 77 5.64 -3.94 10.74
C GLY A 77 4.25 -3.90 10.11
N GLY A 78 3.62 -5.04 9.98
CA GLY A 78 2.34 -5.20 9.28
C GLY A 78 1.42 -6.23 9.92
N GLY A 79 0.58 -6.88 9.12
CA GLY A 79 -0.43 -7.82 9.61
C GLY A 79 0.12 -9.00 10.40
N ILE A 80 1.34 -9.43 10.12
CA ILE A 80 1.99 -10.55 10.82
C ILE A 80 2.30 -10.18 12.27
N SER A 81 2.82 -8.97 12.51
CA SER A 81 3.19 -8.49 13.85
C SER A 81 2.06 -7.78 14.58
N LEU A 82 1.19 -7.07 13.88
CA LEU A 82 0.16 -6.19 14.43
C LEU A 82 -1.26 -6.76 14.36
N GLY A 83 -1.47 -7.79 13.53
CA GLY A 83 -2.78 -8.38 13.28
C GLY A 83 -3.49 -7.82 12.05
N HIS A 84 -4.52 -8.57 11.62
CA HIS A 84 -5.33 -8.24 10.45
C HIS A 84 -6.83 -8.29 10.77
N PRO A 85 -7.35 -7.33 11.53
CA PRO A 85 -8.80 -7.20 11.74
C PRO A 85 -9.44 -6.66 10.47
N LEU A 86 -10.14 -7.51 9.73
CA LEU A 86 -10.63 -7.26 8.36
C LEU A 86 -11.32 -5.90 8.18
N GLY A 87 -12.21 -5.54 9.09
CA GLY A 87 -12.95 -4.26 9.02
C GLY A 87 -12.11 -3.02 9.37
N ALA A 88 -10.92 -3.18 9.96
CA ALA A 88 -10.09 -2.08 10.43
C ALA A 88 -8.76 -1.95 9.67
N THR A 89 -8.31 -2.99 8.97
CA THR A 89 -6.97 -3.02 8.37
C THR A 89 -6.74 -1.89 7.38
N GLY A 90 -7.71 -1.56 6.53
CA GLY A 90 -7.59 -0.44 5.60
C GLY A 90 -7.31 0.89 6.31
N ALA A 91 -8.00 1.18 7.41
CA ALA A 91 -7.76 2.36 8.24
C ALA A 91 -6.38 2.29 8.93
N ARG A 92 -6.00 1.11 9.46
CA ARG A 92 -4.70 0.92 10.12
C ARG A 92 -3.53 1.18 9.16
N VAL A 93 -3.49 0.52 8.00
CA VAL A 93 -2.39 0.69 7.03
C VAL A 93 -2.30 2.13 6.54
N THR A 94 -3.44 2.79 6.32
CA THR A 94 -3.48 4.21 5.92
C THR A 94 -2.93 5.12 7.02
N ALA A 95 -3.27 4.87 8.29
CA ALA A 95 -2.77 5.64 9.42
C ALA A 95 -1.27 5.42 9.63
N THR A 96 -0.79 4.17 9.52
CA THR A 96 0.63 3.83 9.60
C THR A 96 1.41 4.52 8.49
N LEU A 97 0.92 4.44 7.24
CA LEU A 97 1.50 5.11 6.09
C LEU A 97 1.63 6.62 6.31
N LEU A 98 0.55 7.28 6.75
CA LEU A 98 0.56 8.72 6.98
C LEU A 98 1.58 9.14 8.04
N ASN A 99 1.58 8.44 9.18
CA ASN A 99 2.52 8.73 10.25
C ASN A 99 3.98 8.53 9.81
N GLU A 100 4.26 7.52 9.00
CA GLU A 100 5.60 7.27 8.48
C GLU A 100 6.02 8.31 7.43
N LEU A 101 5.10 8.75 6.57
CA LEU A 101 5.35 9.87 5.65
C LEU A 101 5.73 11.14 6.39
N GLU A 102 5.02 11.45 7.48
CA GLU A 102 5.35 12.60 8.34
C GLU A 102 6.71 12.45 8.99
N ARG A 103 6.99 11.28 9.58
CA ARG A 103 8.27 10.99 10.24
C ARG A 103 9.47 11.13 9.28
N ARG A 104 9.30 10.68 8.03
CA ARG A 104 10.35 10.79 6.98
C ARG A 104 10.39 12.17 6.30
N GLY A 105 9.42 13.03 6.52
CA GLY A 105 9.26 14.27 5.75
C GLY A 105 8.94 14.02 4.26
N ALA A 106 8.46 12.83 3.94
CA ALA A 106 8.19 12.39 2.58
C ALA A 106 6.80 12.84 2.11
N ARG A 107 6.61 12.93 0.79
CA ARG A 107 5.39 13.45 0.19
C ARG A 107 4.37 12.36 -0.15
N TYR A 108 4.79 11.31 -0.85
CA TYR A 108 3.90 10.27 -1.35
C TYR A 108 4.20 8.90 -0.76
N GLY A 109 3.15 8.17 -0.53
CA GLY A 109 3.18 6.77 -0.17
C GLY A 109 1.99 6.04 -0.75
N ILE A 110 2.05 4.71 -0.76
CA ILE A 110 1.00 3.85 -1.29
C ILE A 110 0.64 2.76 -0.28
N ALA A 111 -0.65 2.53 -0.13
CA ALA A 111 -1.18 1.42 0.64
C ALA A 111 -1.93 0.47 -0.28
N THR A 112 -1.71 -0.84 -0.12
CA THR A 112 -2.38 -1.86 -0.93
C THR A 112 -2.80 -3.06 -0.10
N MET A 113 -3.88 -3.69 -0.53
CA MET A 113 -4.44 -4.86 0.12
C MET A 113 -5.12 -5.77 -0.91
N CYS A 114 -4.85 -7.07 -0.83
CA CYS A 114 -5.65 -8.07 -1.52
C CYS A 114 -7.00 -8.24 -0.79
N ILE A 115 -8.05 -8.51 -1.57
CA ILE A 115 -9.43 -8.60 -1.04
C ILE A 115 -9.89 -10.07 -0.97
N GLY A 116 -9.16 -10.97 -1.60
CA GLY A 116 -9.53 -12.36 -1.84
C GLY A 116 -10.12 -12.55 -3.24
N GLN A 117 -10.26 -13.80 -3.65
CA GLN A 117 -10.82 -14.19 -4.96
C GLN A 117 -10.18 -13.44 -6.16
N GLY A 118 -8.90 -13.13 -6.08
CA GLY A 118 -8.17 -12.45 -7.15
C GLY A 118 -8.37 -10.93 -7.21
N GLN A 119 -9.01 -10.31 -6.23
CA GLN A 119 -9.20 -8.86 -6.20
C GLN A 119 -8.12 -8.17 -5.36
N ALA A 120 -7.78 -6.94 -5.73
CA ALA A 120 -6.90 -6.08 -4.95
C ALA A 120 -7.25 -4.60 -5.12
N ILE A 121 -6.90 -3.81 -4.11
CA ILE A 121 -7.04 -2.36 -4.10
C ILE A 121 -5.73 -1.69 -3.68
N ALA A 122 -5.44 -0.54 -4.26
CA ALA A 122 -4.37 0.35 -3.82
C ALA A 122 -4.84 1.80 -3.74
N GLY A 123 -4.26 2.57 -2.83
CA GLY A 123 -4.49 4.00 -2.71
C GLY A 123 -3.18 4.75 -2.54
N VAL A 124 -2.97 5.78 -3.35
CA VAL A 124 -1.86 6.72 -3.21
C VAL A 124 -2.26 7.82 -2.24
N LEU A 125 -1.44 8.03 -1.22
CA LEU A 125 -1.61 9.07 -0.22
C LEU A 125 -0.56 10.16 -0.45
N GLY A 126 -0.99 11.41 -0.52
CA GLY A 126 -0.11 12.58 -0.59
C GLY A 126 -0.22 13.41 0.69
N ARG A 127 0.91 13.59 1.40
CA ARG A 127 0.99 14.47 2.56
C ARG A 127 0.85 15.94 2.12
N LEU A 128 0.14 16.72 2.92
CA LEU A 128 -0.06 18.17 2.71
C LEU A 128 1.01 19.00 3.41
#